data_d7c6f958e6d4463b39a945165cc3b5b6
#
_entry.id   d7c6f958e6d4463b39a945165cc3b5b6
#
_cell.length_a   1.000
_cell.length_b   1.000
_cell.length_c   1.000
_cell.angle_alpha   90.00
_cell.angle_beta   90.00
_cell.angle_gamma   90.00
#
_symmetry.space_group_name_H-M   'P 1'
#
loop_
_entity.id
_entity.type
_entity.pdbx_description
1 polymer ?
#
loop_
_entity_poly.entity_id
_entity_poly.type
_entity_poly.pdbx_seq_one_letter_code
_entity_poly.pdbx_strand_id
1 'polypeptide(L)'
;MSKKLIVFIDSGDTLVNEGTEYRNEGSPIVQSCELIDGAKEMLLTLKERGYTIELVADGYTQSFDNSYGQHGLENIFDARTISEEVGEKKTITGNV
;
A
#
# COMPACT_ATOMS: atom_id res chain seq x y z
N MET A 1 -26.09 11.69 10.33
CA MET A 1 -25.15 10.65 10.14
C MET A 1 -24.04 11.05 9.22
N SER A 2 -22.85 10.80 9.62
CA SER A 2 -21.74 11.22 8.80
C SER A 2 -21.36 10.13 7.83
N LYS A 3 -20.87 10.53 6.68
CA LYS A 3 -20.35 9.60 5.72
C LYS A 3 -18.89 9.46 5.94
N LYS A 4 -18.38 8.23 5.80
CA LYS A 4 -16.97 8.03 5.84
C LYS A 4 -16.40 8.32 4.48
N LEU A 5 -15.31 9.02 4.45
CA LEU A 5 -14.61 9.25 3.21
C LEU A 5 -13.65 8.10 2.96
N ILE A 6 -13.48 7.76 1.71
CA ILE A 6 -12.55 6.73 1.31
C ILE A 6 -11.33 7.42 0.70
N VAL A 7 -10.17 7.08 1.23
CA VAL A 7 -8.92 7.62 0.73
C VAL A 7 -8.22 6.54 -0.06
N PHE A 8 -7.98 6.78 -1.35
CA PHE A 8 -7.27 5.85 -2.20
C PHE A 8 -5.81 6.26 -2.23
N ILE A 9 -4.92 5.35 -1.87
CA ILE A 9 -3.50 5.67 -1.74
C ILE A 9 -2.66 4.69 -2.52
N ASP A 10 -1.70 5.20 -3.28
CA ASP A 10 -0.71 4.40 -3.94
C ASP A 10 0.42 4.08 -2.97
N SER A 11 1.24 3.09 -3.28
CA SER A 11 2.30 2.66 -2.39
C SER A 11 3.66 3.21 -2.78
N GLY A 12 4.16 2.85 -3.97
CA GLY A 12 5.53 3.19 -4.36
C GLY A 12 5.77 4.68 -4.40
N ASP A 13 6.78 5.12 -3.70
CA ASP A 13 7.20 6.52 -3.60
C ASP A 13 6.09 7.47 -3.11
N THR A 14 4.98 6.91 -2.63
CA THR A 14 3.95 7.67 -1.92
C THR A 14 4.00 7.32 -0.45
N LEU A 15 4.02 6.04 -0.14
CA LEU A 15 4.10 5.58 1.24
C LEU A 15 5.43 4.91 1.53
N VAL A 16 6.00 4.20 0.57
CA VAL A 16 7.27 3.54 0.76
C VAL A 16 8.29 4.13 -0.18
N ASN A 17 9.53 4.17 0.28
CA ASN A 17 10.64 4.66 -0.52
C ASN A 17 11.15 3.50 -1.37
N GLU A 18 10.83 3.52 -2.65
CA GLU A 18 11.18 2.41 -3.53
C GLU A 18 12.70 2.20 -3.61
N GLY A 19 13.48 3.24 -3.41
CA GLY A 19 14.92 3.10 -3.43
C GLY A 19 15.47 2.29 -2.27
N THR A 20 14.66 2.00 -1.25
CA THR A 20 15.11 1.20 -0.12
C THR A 20 14.59 -0.22 -0.17
N GLU A 21 13.88 -0.60 -1.23
CA GLU A 21 13.33 -1.93 -1.32
C GLU A 21 14.43 -2.98 -1.46
N TYR A 22 14.31 -4.03 -0.69
CA TYR A 22 15.25 -5.14 -0.75
C TYR A 22 14.54 -6.37 -1.28
N ARG A 23 15.13 -7.02 -2.25
CA ARG A 23 14.62 -8.25 -2.82
C ARG A 23 15.72 -9.31 -2.78
N ASN A 24 15.31 -10.56 -2.60
CA ASN A 24 16.25 -11.66 -2.71
C ASN A 24 16.62 -11.83 -4.17
N GLU A 25 17.83 -12.32 -4.39
CA GLU A 25 18.31 -12.52 -5.75
C GLU A 25 17.37 -13.42 -6.52
N GLY A 26 16.98 -12.99 -7.70
CA GLY A 26 16.10 -13.77 -8.56
C GLY A 26 14.63 -13.71 -8.20
N SER A 27 14.27 -12.93 -7.20
CA SER A 27 12.87 -12.83 -6.78
C SER A 27 12.32 -11.44 -7.02
N PRO A 28 11.09 -11.32 -7.53
CA PRO A 28 10.48 -10.00 -7.67
C PRO A 28 9.79 -9.53 -6.38
N ILE A 29 9.80 -10.35 -5.34
CA ILE A 29 9.08 -10.03 -4.11
C ILE A 29 9.93 -9.14 -3.22
N VAL A 30 9.38 -8.01 -2.79
CA VAL A 30 10.06 -7.12 -1.86
C VAL A 30 10.03 -7.75 -0.48
N GLN A 31 11.19 -7.85 0.15
CA GLN A 31 11.28 -8.42 1.49
C GLN A 31 11.20 -7.34 2.56
N SER A 32 11.71 -6.14 2.28
CA SER A 32 11.71 -5.06 3.24
C SER A 32 11.85 -3.73 2.51
N CYS A 33 11.44 -2.67 3.17
CA CYS A 33 11.62 -1.32 2.64
C CYS A 33 11.40 -0.34 3.78
N GLU A 34 11.70 0.92 3.51
CA GLU A 34 11.46 1.97 4.48
C GLU A 34 10.31 2.84 4.02
N LEU A 35 9.59 3.39 4.98
CA LEU A 35 8.49 4.28 4.67
C LEU A 35 9.03 5.68 4.39
N ILE A 36 8.29 6.42 3.58
CA ILE A 36 8.57 7.83 3.37
C ILE A 36 8.25 8.55 4.68
N ASP A 37 9.06 9.55 5.03
CA ASP A 37 8.88 10.30 6.25
C ASP A 37 7.45 10.82 6.35
N GLY A 38 6.84 10.58 7.49
CA GLY A 38 5.48 11.04 7.73
C GLY A 38 4.39 10.13 7.23
N ALA A 39 4.74 9.09 6.46
CA ALA A 39 3.71 8.23 5.88
C ALA A 39 2.96 7.46 6.96
N LYS A 40 3.68 6.89 7.92
CA LYS A 40 3.04 6.11 8.96
C LYS A 40 2.13 6.99 9.80
N GLU A 41 2.62 8.16 10.18
CA GLU A 41 1.83 9.09 10.98
C GLU A 41 0.58 9.53 10.24
N MET A 42 0.70 9.77 8.94
CA MET A 42 -0.46 10.16 8.15
C MET A 42 -1.50 9.05 8.13
N LEU A 43 -1.08 7.80 7.91
CA LEU A 43 -2.01 6.69 7.88
C LEU A 43 -2.71 6.50 9.21
N LEU A 44 -1.95 6.58 10.30
CA LEU A 44 -2.54 6.42 11.62
C LEU A 44 -3.52 7.55 11.93
N THR A 45 -3.19 8.76 11.52
CA THR A 45 -4.08 9.90 11.72
C THR A 45 -5.37 9.74 10.94
N LEU A 46 -5.29 9.26 9.70
CA LEU A 46 -6.48 9.04 8.90
C LEU A 46 -7.39 8.00 9.55
N LYS A 47 -6.81 6.92 10.07
CA LYS A 47 -7.61 5.90 10.74
C LYS A 47 -8.24 6.46 12.00
N GLU A 48 -7.48 7.24 12.75
CA GLU A 48 -7.99 7.81 13.98
C GLU A 48 -9.17 8.72 13.72
N ARG A 49 -9.17 9.38 12.56
CA ARG A 49 -10.26 10.28 12.20
C ARG A 49 -11.41 9.56 11.52
N GLY A 50 -11.33 8.26 11.38
CA GLY A 50 -12.46 7.48 10.87
C GLY A 50 -12.51 7.32 9.36
N TYR A 51 -11.44 7.67 8.65
CA TYR A 51 -11.43 7.47 7.21
C TYR A 51 -11.24 6.01 6.88
N THR A 52 -11.78 5.61 5.73
CA THR A 52 -11.53 4.30 5.16
C THR A 52 -10.34 4.45 4.21
N ILE A 53 -9.34 3.58 4.32
CA ILE A 53 -8.14 3.69 3.51
C ILE A 53 -8.08 2.49 2.57
N GLU A 54 -7.97 2.77 1.28
CA GLU A 54 -7.82 1.71 0.29
C GLU A 54 -6.50 1.85 -0.43
N LEU A 55 -5.70 0.78 -0.41
CA LEU A 55 -4.43 0.75 -1.13
C LEU A 55 -4.69 0.34 -2.57
N VAL A 56 -4.19 1.11 -3.53
CA VAL A 56 -4.32 0.79 -4.94
C VAL A 56 -2.90 0.77 -5.51
N ALA A 57 -2.41 -0.40 -5.88
CA ALA A 57 -1.01 -0.51 -6.24
C ALA A 57 -0.76 -1.64 -7.22
N ASP A 58 0.33 -1.53 -7.98
CA ASP A 58 0.81 -2.60 -8.83
C ASP A 58 1.86 -3.38 -8.06
N GLY A 59 1.84 -4.69 -8.21
CA GLY A 59 2.87 -5.52 -7.62
C GLY A 59 2.35 -6.83 -7.09
N TYR A 60 3.09 -7.40 -6.19
CA TYR A 60 2.77 -8.70 -5.62
C TYR A 60 2.25 -8.52 -4.21
N THR A 61 1.19 -9.26 -3.89
CA THR A 61 0.57 -9.17 -2.57
C THR A 61 1.59 -9.41 -1.46
N GLN A 62 2.45 -10.39 -1.63
CA GLN A 62 3.43 -10.71 -0.60
C GLN A 62 4.39 -9.54 -0.36
N SER A 63 4.72 -8.78 -1.41
CA SER A 63 5.58 -7.62 -1.25
C SER A 63 4.95 -6.60 -0.30
N PHE A 64 3.65 -6.37 -0.47
CA PHE A 64 2.97 -5.40 0.37
C PHE A 64 2.79 -5.91 1.79
N ASP A 65 2.51 -7.21 1.95
CA ASP A 65 2.42 -7.79 3.28
C ASP A 65 3.75 -7.66 4.01
N ASN A 66 4.87 -7.92 3.33
CA ASN A 66 6.18 -7.80 3.93
C ASN A 66 6.48 -6.35 4.30
N SER A 67 6.23 -5.44 3.36
CA SER A 67 6.58 -4.04 3.56
C SER A 67 5.79 -3.39 4.67
N TYR A 68 4.50 -3.59 4.68
CA TYR A 68 3.67 -2.93 5.69
C TYR A 68 3.67 -3.69 7.01
N GLY A 69 3.83 -5.03 6.96
CA GLY A 69 3.94 -5.80 8.19
C GLY A 69 5.20 -5.45 8.96
N GLN A 70 6.27 -5.15 8.26
CA GLN A 70 7.53 -4.75 8.87
C GLN A 70 7.36 -3.52 9.76
N HIS A 71 6.44 -2.64 9.39
CA HIS A 71 6.25 -1.38 10.09
C HIS A 71 5.00 -1.38 10.97
N GLY A 72 4.38 -2.55 11.16
CA GLY A 72 3.20 -2.64 12.00
C GLY A 72 1.95 -2.10 11.36
N LEU A 73 1.91 -2.02 10.04
CA LEU A 73 0.78 -1.43 9.32
C LEU A 73 0.00 -2.46 8.51
N GLU A 74 0.15 -3.73 8.81
CA GLU A 74 -0.47 -4.77 8.00
C GLU A 74 -1.99 -4.67 8.00
N ASN A 75 -2.58 -4.07 9.02
CA ASN A 75 -4.03 -3.96 9.11
C ASN A 75 -4.53 -2.55 8.91
N ILE A 76 -3.68 -1.65 8.40
CA ILE A 76 -4.07 -0.25 8.28
C ILE A 76 -5.02 -0.02 7.11
N PHE A 77 -4.95 -0.87 6.09
CA PHE A 77 -5.77 -0.69 4.91
C PHE A 77 -7.07 -1.45 5.06
N ASP A 78 -8.18 -0.77 4.83
CA ASP A 78 -9.49 -1.42 4.90
C ASP A 78 -9.74 -2.28 3.68
N ALA A 79 -9.11 -1.92 2.55
CA ALA A 79 -9.23 -2.70 1.33
C ALA A 79 -7.96 -2.48 0.52
N ARG A 80 -7.66 -3.43 -0.36
CA ARG A 80 -6.49 -3.35 -1.22
C ARG A 80 -6.87 -3.79 -2.63
N THR A 81 -6.44 -3.01 -3.62
CA THR A 81 -6.55 -3.39 -5.01
C THR A 81 -5.13 -3.52 -5.53
N ILE A 82 -4.63 -4.72 -5.57
CA ILE A 82 -3.26 -5.00 -5.96
C ILE A 82 -3.29 -5.77 -7.26
N SER A 83 -2.46 -5.36 -8.22
CA SER A 83 -2.54 -5.90 -9.57
C SER A 83 -2.41 -7.42 -9.63
N GLU A 84 -1.62 -8.02 -8.77
CA GLU A 84 -1.50 -9.47 -8.77
C GLU A 84 -2.84 -10.13 -8.46
N GLU A 85 -3.59 -9.54 -7.52
CA GLU A 85 -4.85 -10.13 -7.08
C GLU A 85 -5.93 -10.01 -8.14
N VAL A 86 -5.89 -8.93 -8.92
CA VAL A 86 -6.91 -8.75 -9.95
C VAL A 86 -6.45 -9.26 -11.31
N GLY A 87 -5.22 -9.74 -11.41
CA GLY A 87 -4.78 -10.38 -12.63
C GLY A 87 -4.29 -9.46 -13.72
N GLU A 88 -4.18 -8.19 -13.45
CA GLU A 88 -3.67 -7.25 -14.44
C GLU A 88 -3.13 -6.04 -13.76
N LYS A 89 -2.30 -5.31 -14.45
CA LYS A 89 -1.69 -4.13 -13.87
C LYS A 89 -2.72 -3.04 -13.63
N LYS A 90 -2.45 -2.25 -12.63
CA LYS A 90 -3.26 -1.09 -12.36
C LYS A 90 -3.24 -0.18 -13.57
N THR A 91 -4.39 0.21 -14.05
CA THR A 91 -4.46 1.14 -15.15
C THR A 91 -5.41 2.23 -14.79
N ILE A 92 -5.22 3.33 -15.43
CA ILE A 92 -6.08 4.43 -15.19
C ILE A 92 -7.30 4.33 -16.00
N THR A 93 -7.25 3.76 -17.12
CA THR A 93 -8.34 3.74 -17.95
C THR A 93 -9.24 2.75 -17.52
N GLY A 94 -9.41 2.35 -16.73
CA GLY A 94 -10.40 1.54 -16.41
C GLY A 94 -10.92 0.68 -17.43
N ASN A 95 -10.42 0.60 -18.34
CA ASN A 95 -10.95 -0.18 -19.19
C ASN A 95 -10.78 -1.28 -18.86
N VAL A 96 -10.88 -1.20 -18.35
CA VAL A 96 -11.06 -2.01 -17.86
C VAL A 96 -11.54 -2.55 -18.11
#